data_841a4f4b6bb5c6c9b58969de0074e050
#
_entry.id   841a4f4b6bb5c6c9b58969de0074e050
#
_cell.length_a   1.000
_cell.length_b   1.000
_cell.length_c   1.000
_cell.angle_alpha   90.00
_cell.angle_beta   90.00
_cell.angle_gamma   90.00
#
_symmetry.space_group_name_H-M   'P 1'
#
loop_
_entity.id
_entity.type
_entity.pdbx_description
1 polymer ?
#
loop_
_entity_poly.entity_id
_entity_poly.type
_entity_poly.pdbx_seq_one_letter_code
_entity_poly.pdbx_strand_id
1 'polypeptide(L)'
;MAILEVNGLKVFFHTRNGTVKAVNDISFSVDSGETLAIVGESGSGKSVTCYSLLDLLPKPPAKIEAGTALFEGNDLLTCSKDQMRQHRCNDIAVIFQDPMTSLNPFLTIGEQLIEPLVHHPDKDQAITRRSAKEKAIALLDEVGIIDSQERFDCYPHEFSGGMRQRVMIAMALITEPKLLICDEPTTALDVTIQAQILELIKKLQETRNVAVIFISHDLGVVAGIADKVIVMCEGTIREADNTDNIFYKTKDDYTKKLLGAIPEGAKTLPNRSIHGSPLIDVSNLKTYFKNQSGKKDNENQFIKAVDDVSLAISRGEILGLVGESGSGKSTLGRSILQLAPATSGSVKFDDQVLTGMNAKQLVPWRKRMQMIFQDPYASLNPRMTVFETLSEPLLYHGLASKKDIAQHVKQLMDDVGLAQAQLRKYPHEFSGGQRQRIAIGRAISTKPEFIIADEPVSALDVTIQAQILDLILDLVERHNLTMMFISHDLSVVRYISDRVIIMNRGVIVEQGDTEGLWAQPKEPYTKDLLSAIPLADPRSERLRIATR
;
A
#
# COMPACT_ATOMS: atom_id res chain seq x y z
N MET A 1 14.69 -29.37 10.01
CA MET A 1 15.45 -28.98 11.22
C MET A 1 15.38 -27.47 11.29
N ALA A 2 14.93 -26.93 12.41
CA ALA A 2 14.74 -25.48 12.53
C ALA A 2 16.07 -24.74 12.31
N ILE A 3 16.07 -23.79 11.38
CA ILE A 3 17.20 -22.90 11.11
C ILE A 3 17.19 -21.73 12.09
N LEU A 4 16.00 -21.30 12.52
CA LEU A 4 15.80 -20.26 13.51
C LEU A 4 14.78 -20.74 14.56
N GLU A 5 15.14 -20.61 15.84
CA GLU A 5 14.26 -20.88 16.98
C GLU A 5 14.24 -19.67 17.90
N VAL A 6 13.07 -19.06 18.08
CA VAL A 6 12.85 -17.92 18.98
C VAL A 6 12.01 -18.39 20.16
N ASN A 7 12.48 -18.16 21.38
CA ASN A 7 11.80 -18.58 22.59
C ASN A 7 11.67 -17.42 23.58
N GLY A 8 10.44 -17.13 24.02
CA GLY A 8 10.12 -16.16 25.08
C GLY A 8 10.60 -14.74 24.81
N LEU A 9 10.66 -14.30 23.54
CA LEU A 9 11.19 -13.00 23.16
C LEU A 9 10.32 -11.85 23.71
N LYS A 10 10.98 -10.90 24.42
CA LYS A 10 10.36 -9.67 24.95
C LYS A 10 11.17 -8.46 24.53
N VAL A 11 10.51 -7.53 23.81
CA VAL A 11 11.12 -6.27 23.36
C VAL A 11 10.25 -5.10 23.78
N PHE A 12 10.80 -4.24 24.64
CA PHE A 12 10.09 -3.09 25.18
C PHE A 12 10.74 -1.78 24.74
N PHE A 13 9.94 -0.75 24.54
CA PHE A 13 10.41 0.60 24.28
C PHE A 13 10.17 1.47 25.53
N HIS A 14 11.24 1.93 26.15
CA HIS A 14 11.20 2.80 27.30
C HIS A 14 11.18 4.26 26.85
N THR A 15 10.00 4.83 26.75
CA THR A 15 9.79 6.22 26.30
C THR A 15 9.53 7.14 27.49
N ARG A 16 9.58 8.47 27.26
CA ARG A 16 9.23 9.46 28.28
C ARG A 16 7.77 9.35 28.74
N ASN A 17 6.90 8.81 27.91
CA ASN A 17 5.47 8.66 28.15
C ASN A 17 5.09 7.30 28.76
N GLY A 18 6.07 6.44 29.04
CA GLY A 18 5.87 5.10 29.58
C GLY A 18 6.55 4.00 28.78
N THR A 19 6.34 2.76 29.19
CA THR A 19 6.89 1.57 28.55
C THR A 19 5.89 0.96 27.59
N VAL A 20 6.27 0.85 26.31
CA VAL A 20 5.49 0.16 25.28
C VAL A 20 6.05 -1.26 25.12
N LYS A 21 5.23 -2.27 25.37
CA LYS A 21 5.56 -3.69 25.19
C LYS A 21 5.31 -4.10 23.74
N ALA A 22 6.25 -3.77 22.85
CA ALA A 22 6.08 -3.99 21.41
C ALA A 22 6.09 -5.48 21.04
N VAL A 23 6.86 -6.31 21.76
CA VAL A 23 6.87 -7.77 21.67
C VAL A 23 6.87 -8.31 23.09
N ASN A 24 5.93 -9.21 23.40
CA ASN A 24 5.70 -9.68 24.75
C ASN A 24 5.49 -11.20 24.79
N ASP A 25 6.58 -11.93 25.06
CA ASP A 25 6.60 -13.37 25.30
C ASP A 25 6.19 -14.20 24.05
N ILE A 26 6.88 -13.97 22.93
CA ILE A 26 6.62 -14.73 21.70
C ILE A 26 7.63 -15.85 21.48
N SER A 27 7.14 -16.97 20.92
CA SER A 27 7.98 -18.13 20.58
C SER A 27 7.53 -18.70 19.23
N PHE A 28 8.49 -18.97 18.34
CA PHE A 28 8.25 -19.57 17.03
C PHE A 28 9.52 -20.19 16.47
N SER A 29 9.37 -21.00 15.43
CA SER A 29 10.50 -21.58 14.70
C SER A 29 10.26 -21.55 13.20
N VAL A 30 11.34 -21.54 12.42
CA VAL A 30 11.34 -21.61 10.97
C VAL A 30 12.30 -22.70 10.54
N ASP A 31 11.84 -23.63 9.70
CA ASP A 31 12.66 -24.68 9.11
C ASP A 31 13.39 -24.18 7.83
N SER A 32 14.46 -24.84 7.44
CA SER A 32 15.16 -24.56 6.19
C SER A 32 14.22 -24.79 4.99
N GLY A 33 14.16 -23.86 4.06
CA GLY A 33 13.27 -23.92 2.90
C GLY A 33 11.79 -23.70 3.21
N GLU A 34 11.43 -23.31 4.45
CA GLU A 34 10.06 -23.01 4.88
C GLU A 34 9.78 -21.49 4.77
N THR A 35 8.56 -21.14 4.37
CA THR A 35 8.06 -19.77 4.45
C THR A 35 7.11 -19.62 5.64
N LEU A 36 7.55 -18.86 6.65
CA LEU A 36 6.74 -18.45 7.79
C LEU A 36 6.20 -17.04 7.58
N ALA A 37 4.88 -16.88 7.48
CA ALA A 37 4.27 -15.56 7.45
C ALA A 37 3.97 -15.04 8.86
N ILE A 38 4.21 -13.75 9.09
CA ILE A 38 3.81 -13.03 10.30
C ILE A 38 2.80 -11.95 9.89
N VAL A 39 1.55 -12.09 10.33
CA VAL A 39 0.45 -11.20 9.97
C VAL A 39 -0.14 -10.49 11.20
N GLY A 40 -0.85 -9.40 10.98
CA GLY A 40 -1.50 -8.60 12.04
C GLY A 40 -1.58 -7.13 11.66
N GLU A 41 -2.31 -6.34 12.45
CA GLU A 41 -2.47 -4.89 12.26
C GLU A 41 -1.13 -4.13 12.44
N SER A 42 -1.08 -2.88 11.97
CA SER A 42 0.07 -2.00 12.21
C SER A 42 0.29 -1.78 13.71
N GLY A 43 1.56 -1.82 14.13
CA GLY A 43 1.89 -1.72 15.56
C GLY A 43 1.70 -3.03 16.34
N SER A 44 1.32 -4.15 15.73
CA SER A 44 1.22 -5.45 16.42
C SER A 44 2.57 -6.08 16.80
N GLY A 45 3.70 -5.49 16.37
CA GLY A 45 5.05 -5.93 16.73
C GLY A 45 5.78 -6.76 15.67
N LYS A 46 5.22 -6.97 14.48
CA LYS A 46 5.79 -7.82 13.40
C LYS A 46 7.24 -7.44 13.05
N SER A 47 7.45 -6.24 12.54
CA SER A 47 8.79 -5.75 12.14
C SER A 47 9.73 -5.65 13.33
N VAL A 48 9.22 -5.23 14.51
CA VAL A 48 10.02 -5.17 15.75
C VAL A 48 10.54 -6.55 16.13
N THR A 49 9.73 -7.61 15.98
CA THR A 49 10.17 -8.99 16.19
C THR A 49 11.41 -9.30 15.35
N CYS A 50 11.35 -9.12 14.05
CA CYS A 50 12.44 -9.45 13.13
C CYS A 50 13.67 -8.55 13.31
N TYR A 51 13.46 -7.24 13.48
CA TYR A 51 14.58 -6.29 13.65
C TYR A 51 15.29 -6.47 14.98
N SER A 52 14.62 -6.95 16.03
CA SER A 52 15.26 -7.27 17.32
C SER A 52 16.25 -8.42 17.21
N LEU A 53 15.98 -9.43 16.37
CA LEU A 53 16.86 -10.56 16.13
C LEU A 53 18.20 -10.14 15.51
N LEU A 54 18.17 -9.06 14.74
CA LEU A 54 19.32 -8.56 14.00
C LEU A 54 19.94 -7.30 14.61
N ASP A 55 19.60 -6.93 15.85
CA ASP A 55 20.11 -5.71 16.50
C ASP A 55 19.94 -4.43 15.66
N LEU A 56 18.83 -4.33 14.90
CA LEU A 56 18.52 -3.18 14.03
C LEU A 56 17.66 -2.11 14.71
N LEU A 57 17.15 -2.40 15.92
CA LEU A 57 16.33 -1.44 16.67
C LEU A 57 17.21 -0.33 17.31
N PRO A 58 16.73 0.93 17.32
CA PRO A 58 17.44 2.02 17.97
C PRO A 58 17.49 1.79 19.49
N LYS A 59 18.68 1.75 20.06
CA LYS A 59 18.94 1.56 21.50
C LYS A 59 19.68 2.77 22.09
N PRO A 60 19.05 3.62 22.93
CA PRO A 60 17.64 3.62 23.35
C PRO A 60 16.69 4.11 22.25
N PRO A 61 15.34 3.97 22.32
CA PRO A 61 14.54 3.53 23.48
C PRO A 61 14.24 2.03 23.55
N ALA A 62 14.63 1.23 22.52
CA ALA A 62 14.37 -0.21 22.52
C ALA A 62 15.29 -0.96 23.46
N LYS A 63 14.74 -1.99 24.14
CA LYS A 63 15.48 -2.94 24.97
C LYS A 63 14.89 -4.34 24.83
N ILE A 64 15.76 -5.33 24.61
CA ILE A 64 15.39 -6.74 24.69
C ILE A 64 15.44 -7.11 26.18
N GLU A 65 14.28 -7.44 26.76
CA GLU A 65 14.14 -7.72 28.19
C GLU A 65 14.35 -9.19 28.49
N ALA A 66 13.98 -10.09 27.59
CA ALA A 66 14.13 -11.54 27.76
C ALA A 66 14.02 -12.26 26.41
N GLY A 67 14.37 -13.55 26.42
CA GLY A 67 14.23 -14.48 25.31
C GLY A 67 15.57 -14.98 24.78
N THR A 68 15.50 -15.95 23.87
CA THR A 68 16.61 -16.47 23.07
C THR A 68 16.21 -16.55 21.61
N ALA A 69 17.17 -16.41 20.71
CA ALA A 69 16.98 -16.53 19.26
C ALA A 69 18.13 -17.34 18.67
N LEU A 70 17.93 -18.64 18.57
CA LEU A 70 18.95 -19.57 18.10
C LEU A 70 18.90 -19.68 16.57
N PHE A 71 19.91 -19.18 15.90
CA PHE A 71 20.14 -19.36 14.47
C PHE A 71 21.27 -20.38 14.27
N GLU A 72 20.96 -21.53 13.68
CA GLU A 72 21.88 -22.67 13.56
C GLU A 72 22.57 -23.01 14.90
N GLY A 73 21.83 -22.89 16.02
CA GLY A 73 22.31 -23.16 17.36
C GLY A 73 23.06 -22.00 18.05
N ASN A 74 23.31 -20.88 17.34
CA ASN A 74 23.96 -19.69 17.90
C ASN A 74 22.90 -18.66 18.32
N ASP A 75 22.97 -18.16 19.57
CA ASP A 75 21.99 -17.17 20.03
C ASP A 75 22.34 -15.77 19.54
N LEU A 76 21.52 -15.28 18.59
CA LEU A 76 21.65 -13.95 17.97
C LEU A 76 21.55 -12.80 18.98
N LEU A 77 20.80 -12.98 20.08
CA LEU A 77 20.57 -11.91 21.07
C LEU A 77 21.79 -11.65 21.95
N THR A 78 22.70 -12.64 22.05
CA THR A 78 23.92 -12.57 22.86
C THR A 78 25.20 -12.49 22.03
N CYS A 79 25.10 -12.51 20.70
CA CYS A 79 26.21 -12.37 19.78
C CYS A 79 27.02 -11.09 20.01
N SER A 80 28.33 -11.16 19.83
CA SER A 80 29.19 -9.98 19.72
C SER A 80 28.82 -9.16 18.44
N LYS A 81 29.21 -7.88 18.43
CA LYS A 81 28.96 -7.02 17.24
C LYS A 81 29.59 -7.59 15.98
N ASP A 82 30.75 -8.22 16.07
CA ASP A 82 31.44 -8.80 14.91
C ASP A 82 30.71 -10.06 14.40
N GLN A 83 30.25 -10.92 15.31
CA GLN A 83 29.42 -12.09 14.93
C GLN A 83 28.10 -11.66 14.32
N MET A 84 27.42 -10.68 14.91
CA MET A 84 26.17 -10.13 14.35
C MET A 84 26.41 -9.54 12.96
N ARG A 85 27.55 -8.86 12.75
CA ARG A 85 27.93 -8.33 11.43
C ARG A 85 28.11 -9.45 10.41
N GLN A 86 28.74 -10.58 10.78
CA GLN A 86 28.87 -11.75 9.91
C GLN A 86 27.51 -12.32 9.53
N HIS A 87 26.61 -12.52 10.52
CA HIS A 87 25.25 -13.01 10.24
C HIS A 87 24.47 -12.08 9.30
N ARG A 88 24.50 -10.75 9.51
CA ARG A 88 23.81 -9.78 8.64
C ARG A 88 24.34 -9.73 7.22
N CYS A 89 25.60 -10.07 7.00
CA CYS A 89 26.22 -9.96 5.70
C CYS A 89 26.16 -11.25 4.88
N ASN A 90 26.17 -12.41 5.54
CA ASN A 90 26.32 -13.69 4.87
C ASN A 90 25.12 -14.62 5.06
N ASP A 91 24.58 -14.70 6.30
CA ASP A 91 23.62 -15.76 6.63
C ASP A 91 22.18 -15.29 6.61
N ILE A 92 21.93 -14.02 6.96
CA ILE A 92 20.58 -13.45 7.13
C ILE A 92 20.48 -12.16 6.35
N ALA A 93 19.56 -12.10 5.40
CA ALA A 93 19.27 -10.88 4.65
C ALA A 93 17.89 -10.32 4.96
N VAL A 94 17.72 -9.00 4.76
CA VAL A 94 16.46 -8.29 4.99
C VAL A 94 16.07 -7.51 3.74
N ILE A 95 14.83 -7.69 3.31
CA ILE A 95 14.15 -6.81 2.35
C ILE A 95 13.27 -5.88 3.17
N PHE A 96 13.60 -4.58 3.17
CA PHE A 96 12.88 -3.56 3.95
C PHE A 96 11.60 -3.09 3.23
N GLN A 97 10.67 -2.54 4.00
CA GLN A 97 9.36 -2.10 3.55
C GLN A 97 9.40 -1.02 2.45
N ASP A 98 10.32 -0.05 2.55
CA ASP A 98 10.38 1.09 1.63
C ASP A 98 11.66 1.08 0.78
N PRO A 99 11.54 0.81 -0.54
CA PRO A 99 12.67 0.84 -1.46
C PRO A 99 13.22 2.25 -1.70
N MET A 100 12.44 3.30 -1.39
CA MET A 100 12.87 4.68 -1.60
C MET A 100 13.89 5.13 -0.56
N THR A 101 13.78 4.63 0.67
CA THR A 101 14.67 4.95 1.79
C THR A 101 15.80 3.95 1.97
N SER A 102 15.66 2.73 1.43
CA SER A 102 16.63 1.65 1.58
C SER A 102 17.82 1.75 0.63
N LEU A 103 17.62 2.34 -0.56
CA LEU A 103 18.69 2.57 -1.53
C LEU A 103 19.34 3.93 -1.31
N ASN A 104 20.68 3.97 -1.30
CA ASN A 104 21.43 5.22 -1.22
C ASN A 104 21.32 5.98 -2.56
N PRO A 105 20.70 7.18 -2.61
CA PRO A 105 20.48 7.92 -3.86
C PRO A 105 21.77 8.46 -4.49
N PHE A 106 22.88 8.49 -3.77
CA PHE A 106 24.16 9.01 -4.20
C PHE A 106 25.12 7.95 -4.75
N LEU A 107 24.78 6.66 -4.65
CA LEU A 107 25.56 5.54 -5.18
C LEU A 107 24.84 4.92 -6.35
N THR A 108 25.59 4.39 -7.32
CA THR A 108 25.01 3.61 -8.40
C THR A 108 24.44 2.29 -7.88
N ILE A 109 23.55 1.67 -8.63
CA ILE A 109 22.99 0.35 -8.30
C ILE A 109 24.10 -0.69 -8.18
N GLY A 110 25.05 -0.67 -9.10
CA GLY A 110 26.17 -1.61 -9.09
C GLY A 110 27.08 -1.45 -7.88
N GLU A 111 27.38 -0.22 -7.46
CA GLU A 111 28.19 0.02 -6.25
C GLU A 111 27.51 -0.58 -5.02
N GLN A 112 26.21 -0.36 -4.86
CA GLN A 112 25.45 -0.89 -3.73
C GLN A 112 25.35 -2.41 -3.74
N LEU A 113 25.20 -3.03 -4.93
CA LEU A 113 25.17 -4.49 -5.06
C LEU A 113 26.50 -5.17 -4.71
N ILE A 114 27.63 -4.59 -5.16
CA ILE A 114 28.94 -5.21 -4.91
C ILE A 114 29.51 -4.94 -3.50
N GLU A 115 28.96 -3.92 -2.79
CA GLU A 115 29.46 -3.52 -1.47
C GLU A 115 29.52 -4.68 -0.48
N PRO A 116 28.48 -5.51 -0.29
CA PRO A 116 28.53 -6.66 0.61
C PRO A 116 29.63 -7.68 0.24
N LEU A 117 29.87 -7.88 -1.06
CA LEU A 117 30.86 -8.83 -1.53
C LEU A 117 32.31 -8.35 -1.36
N VAL A 118 32.52 -7.03 -1.44
CA VAL A 118 33.86 -6.43 -1.37
C VAL A 118 34.28 -6.18 0.08
N HIS A 119 33.36 -5.68 0.90
CA HIS A 119 33.66 -5.30 2.29
C HIS A 119 33.48 -6.43 3.32
N HIS A 120 32.81 -7.51 2.94
CA HIS A 120 32.58 -8.68 3.78
C HIS A 120 32.90 -9.96 2.98
N PRO A 121 34.14 -10.10 2.45
CA PRO A 121 34.51 -11.30 1.73
C PRO A 121 34.45 -12.50 2.67
N ASP A 122 33.97 -13.61 2.16
CA ASP A 122 34.14 -14.89 2.82
C ASP A 122 35.64 -15.09 3.05
N LYS A 123 36.06 -15.48 4.26
CA LYS A 123 37.47 -15.48 4.66
C LYS A 123 38.37 -16.33 3.76
N ASP A 124 37.79 -17.25 3.00
CA ASP A 124 38.51 -18.21 2.17
C ASP A 124 38.60 -17.85 0.67
N GLN A 125 37.86 -16.83 0.17
CA GLN A 125 37.92 -16.40 -1.23
C GLN A 125 37.78 -14.88 -1.38
N ALA A 126 38.89 -14.20 -1.64
CA ALA A 126 38.87 -12.78 -1.99
C ALA A 126 38.19 -12.60 -3.37
N ILE A 127 36.96 -12.05 -3.38
CA ILE A 127 36.22 -11.75 -4.61
C ILE A 127 36.80 -10.47 -5.23
N THR A 128 37.29 -10.58 -6.46
CA THR A 128 37.76 -9.39 -7.20
C THR A 128 36.56 -8.50 -7.56
N ARG A 129 36.77 -7.17 -7.65
CA ARG A 129 35.71 -6.23 -8.07
C ARG A 129 35.09 -6.61 -9.42
N ARG A 130 35.88 -7.22 -10.33
CA ARG A 130 35.40 -7.72 -11.61
C ARG A 130 34.43 -8.89 -11.44
N SER A 131 34.78 -9.88 -10.64
CA SER A 131 33.93 -11.04 -10.37
C SER A 131 32.66 -10.63 -9.59
N ALA A 132 32.77 -9.67 -8.65
CA ALA A 132 31.62 -9.09 -7.95
C ALA A 132 30.66 -8.39 -8.93
N LYS A 133 31.20 -7.64 -9.93
CA LYS A 133 30.37 -7.01 -10.97
C LYS A 133 29.67 -8.06 -11.84
N GLU A 134 30.37 -9.11 -12.26
CA GLU A 134 29.79 -10.20 -13.07
C GLU A 134 28.64 -10.90 -12.29
N LYS A 135 28.84 -11.20 -11.00
CA LYS A 135 27.82 -11.78 -10.13
C LYS A 135 26.62 -10.84 -9.94
N ALA A 136 26.85 -9.54 -9.75
CA ALA A 136 25.79 -8.54 -9.58
C ALA A 136 24.95 -8.38 -10.85
N ILE A 137 25.56 -8.34 -12.04
CA ILE A 137 24.84 -8.27 -13.32
C ILE A 137 23.99 -9.52 -13.54
N ALA A 138 24.56 -10.72 -13.32
CA ALA A 138 23.80 -11.97 -13.42
C ALA A 138 22.58 -12.01 -12.49
N LEU A 139 22.73 -11.47 -11.28
CA LEU A 139 21.63 -11.42 -10.31
C LEU A 139 20.58 -10.35 -10.71
N LEU A 140 20.99 -9.21 -11.29
CA LEU A 140 20.04 -8.25 -11.86
C LEU A 140 19.21 -8.87 -12.99
N ASP A 141 19.82 -9.70 -13.85
CA ASP A 141 19.10 -10.46 -14.87
C ASP A 141 18.13 -11.46 -14.23
N GLU A 142 18.56 -12.20 -13.20
CA GLU A 142 17.73 -13.19 -12.49
C GLU A 142 16.49 -12.56 -11.85
N VAL A 143 16.61 -11.35 -11.28
CA VAL A 143 15.46 -10.62 -10.73
C VAL A 143 14.65 -9.88 -11.81
N GLY A 144 15.00 -10.01 -13.08
CA GLY A 144 14.25 -9.47 -14.22
C GLY A 144 14.44 -7.97 -14.48
N ILE A 145 15.64 -7.44 -14.22
CA ILE A 145 16.03 -6.09 -14.67
C ILE A 145 16.49 -6.20 -16.13
N ILE A 146 15.77 -5.55 -17.03
CA ILE A 146 16.13 -5.48 -18.45
C ILE A 146 17.35 -4.56 -18.62
N ASP A 147 18.27 -4.90 -19.54
CA ASP A 147 19.52 -4.17 -19.82
C ASP A 147 20.40 -4.01 -18.56
N SER A 148 20.54 -5.08 -17.79
CA SER A 148 21.21 -5.11 -16.48
C SER A 148 22.63 -4.55 -16.51
N GLN A 149 23.37 -4.77 -17.61
CA GLN A 149 24.73 -4.28 -17.78
C GLN A 149 24.79 -2.73 -17.86
N GLU A 150 23.85 -2.10 -18.57
CA GLU A 150 23.75 -0.64 -18.65
C GLU A 150 23.17 -0.06 -17.35
N ARG A 151 22.18 -0.76 -16.78
CA ARG A 151 21.51 -0.38 -15.54
C ARG A 151 22.40 -0.47 -14.31
N PHE A 152 23.47 -1.27 -14.36
CA PHE A 152 24.44 -1.39 -13.27
C PHE A 152 25.06 -0.05 -12.86
N ASP A 153 25.35 0.82 -13.82
CA ASP A 153 25.96 2.13 -13.60
C ASP A 153 24.94 3.28 -13.40
N CYS A 154 23.63 2.97 -13.39
CA CYS A 154 22.55 3.94 -13.14
C CYS A 154 22.31 4.18 -11.64
N TYR A 155 21.68 5.30 -11.31
CA TYR A 155 21.29 5.68 -9.95
C TYR A 155 19.87 5.24 -9.61
N PRO A 156 19.52 5.08 -8.30
CA PRO A 156 18.17 4.67 -7.88
C PRO A 156 17.03 5.53 -8.44
N HIS A 157 17.23 6.83 -8.61
CA HIS A 157 16.20 7.74 -9.12
C HIS A 157 15.84 7.52 -10.61
N GLU A 158 16.66 6.77 -11.35
CA GLU A 158 16.42 6.40 -12.75
C GLU A 158 15.56 5.13 -12.87
N PHE A 159 15.23 4.47 -11.74
CA PHE A 159 14.46 3.25 -11.67
C PHE A 159 13.02 3.51 -11.22
N SER A 160 12.06 2.75 -11.76
CA SER A 160 10.69 2.72 -11.25
C SER A 160 10.62 2.07 -9.85
N GLY A 161 9.50 2.22 -9.13
CA GLY A 161 9.31 1.60 -7.82
C GLY A 161 9.53 0.08 -7.85
N GLY A 162 8.91 -0.62 -8.79
CA GLY A 162 9.08 -2.07 -8.95
C GLY A 162 10.52 -2.48 -9.32
N MET A 163 11.23 -1.68 -10.13
CA MET A 163 12.64 -1.94 -10.43
C MET A 163 13.52 -1.76 -9.19
N ARG A 164 13.28 -0.74 -8.36
CA ARG A 164 14.01 -0.55 -7.09
C ARG A 164 13.77 -1.71 -6.14
N GLN A 165 12.54 -2.22 -6.08
CA GLN A 165 12.21 -3.40 -5.27
C GLN A 165 12.99 -4.63 -5.74
N ARG A 166 13.07 -4.88 -7.06
CA ARG A 166 13.88 -5.97 -7.63
C ARG A 166 15.36 -5.81 -7.31
N VAL A 167 15.88 -4.59 -7.34
CA VAL A 167 17.26 -4.28 -6.93
C VAL A 167 17.47 -4.60 -5.44
N MET A 168 16.54 -4.23 -4.55
CA MET A 168 16.64 -4.59 -3.12
C MET A 168 16.63 -6.10 -2.90
N ILE A 169 15.80 -6.83 -3.65
CA ILE A 169 15.81 -8.30 -3.62
C ILE A 169 17.16 -8.83 -4.08
N ALA A 170 17.73 -8.29 -5.17
CA ALA A 170 19.07 -8.65 -5.62
C ALA A 170 20.13 -8.36 -4.55
N MET A 171 20.08 -7.21 -3.89
CA MET A 171 21.00 -6.85 -2.80
C MET A 171 20.88 -7.82 -1.61
N ALA A 172 19.68 -8.26 -1.27
CA ALA A 172 19.45 -9.23 -0.20
C ALA A 172 20.00 -10.63 -0.57
N LEU A 173 19.97 -11.00 -1.84
CA LEU A 173 20.32 -12.34 -2.32
C LEU A 173 21.77 -12.50 -2.78
N ILE A 174 22.52 -11.39 -2.95
CA ILE A 174 23.86 -11.44 -3.54
C ILE A 174 24.87 -12.21 -2.68
N THR A 175 24.60 -12.27 -1.37
CA THR A 175 25.41 -13.02 -0.38
C THR A 175 24.93 -14.46 -0.19
N GLU A 176 23.86 -14.89 -0.91
CA GLU A 176 23.27 -16.23 -0.80
C GLU A 176 22.87 -16.61 0.63
N PRO A 177 21.99 -15.83 1.26
CA PRO A 177 21.62 -16.01 2.67
C PRO A 177 20.86 -17.31 2.88
N LYS A 178 20.93 -17.86 4.08
CA LYS A 178 20.16 -19.02 4.54
C LYS A 178 18.75 -18.65 5.03
N LEU A 179 18.61 -17.40 5.53
CA LEU A 179 17.35 -16.84 6.02
C LEU A 179 17.11 -15.47 5.37
N LEU A 180 15.93 -15.32 4.75
CA LEU A 180 15.47 -14.07 4.16
C LEU A 180 14.29 -13.52 4.96
N ILE A 181 14.40 -12.31 5.48
CA ILE A 181 13.33 -11.60 6.15
C ILE A 181 12.76 -10.58 5.16
N CYS A 182 11.49 -10.72 4.80
CA CYS A 182 10.75 -9.83 3.91
C CYS A 182 9.78 -9.01 4.75
N ASP A 183 10.08 -7.73 5.01
CA ASP A 183 9.19 -6.85 5.75
C ASP A 183 8.33 -6.04 4.76
N GLU A 184 7.10 -6.50 4.54
CA GLU A 184 6.13 -5.93 3.61
C GLU A 184 6.73 -5.65 2.21
N PRO A 185 7.33 -6.63 1.54
CA PRO A 185 8.15 -6.41 0.34
C PRO A 185 7.35 -5.97 -0.89
N THR A 186 6.03 -6.00 -0.82
CA THR A 186 5.13 -5.66 -1.93
C THR A 186 4.24 -4.44 -1.64
N THR A 187 4.37 -3.82 -0.47
CA THR A 187 3.62 -2.61 -0.11
C THR A 187 3.94 -1.47 -1.09
N ALA A 188 2.92 -0.75 -1.52
CA ALA A 188 2.98 0.33 -2.51
C ALA A 188 3.42 -0.09 -3.94
N LEU A 189 3.35 -1.38 -4.27
CA LEU A 189 3.53 -1.87 -5.63
C LEU A 189 2.18 -2.13 -6.31
N ASP A 190 2.15 -1.96 -7.64
CA ASP A 190 1.01 -2.36 -8.44
C ASP A 190 0.81 -3.87 -8.41
N VAL A 191 -0.43 -4.33 -8.52
CA VAL A 191 -0.82 -5.75 -8.35
C VAL A 191 -0.05 -6.69 -9.29
N THR A 192 0.22 -6.26 -10.51
CA THR A 192 1.01 -7.04 -11.49
C THR A 192 2.48 -7.18 -11.06
N ILE A 193 3.09 -6.10 -10.59
CA ILE A 193 4.46 -6.11 -10.06
C ILE A 193 4.53 -6.91 -8.76
N GLN A 194 3.54 -6.77 -7.87
CA GLN A 194 3.43 -7.55 -6.65
C GLN A 194 3.44 -9.06 -6.96
N ALA A 195 2.60 -9.52 -7.90
CA ALA A 195 2.56 -10.93 -8.29
C ALA A 195 3.91 -11.44 -8.81
N GLN A 196 4.60 -10.65 -9.64
CA GLN A 196 5.93 -11.00 -10.14
C GLN A 196 7.00 -11.07 -9.04
N ILE A 197 6.95 -10.19 -8.04
CA ILE A 197 7.86 -10.21 -6.88
C ILE A 197 7.62 -11.44 -6.01
N LEU A 198 6.36 -11.79 -5.76
CA LEU A 198 6.01 -12.99 -4.98
C LEU A 198 6.47 -14.28 -5.67
N GLU A 199 6.26 -14.38 -6.97
CA GLU A 199 6.74 -15.49 -7.78
C GLU A 199 8.27 -15.60 -7.76
N LEU A 200 8.98 -14.46 -7.85
CA LEU A 200 10.42 -14.40 -7.73
C LEU A 200 10.90 -14.90 -6.36
N ILE A 201 10.31 -14.40 -5.25
CA ILE A 201 10.67 -14.85 -3.88
C ILE A 201 10.44 -16.35 -3.73
N LYS A 202 9.30 -16.87 -4.20
CA LYS A 202 8.97 -18.29 -4.14
C LYS A 202 9.96 -19.14 -4.94
N LYS A 203 10.25 -18.75 -6.18
CA LYS A 203 11.25 -19.43 -7.01
C LYS A 203 12.63 -19.49 -6.35
N LEU A 204 13.05 -18.40 -5.72
CA LEU A 204 14.33 -18.33 -5.02
C LEU A 204 14.34 -19.18 -3.76
N GLN A 205 13.24 -19.20 -2.99
CA GLN A 205 13.05 -20.09 -1.85
C GLN A 205 13.19 -21.56 -2.25
N GLU A 206 12.51 -21.99 -3.32
CA GLU A 206 12.53 -23.36 -3.81
C GLU A 206 13.91 -23.75 -4.40
N THR A 207 14.52 -22.88 -5.22
CA THR A 207 15.78 -23.21 -5.93
C THR A 207 17.00 -23.17 -5.04
N ARG A 208 17.02 -22.28 -4.01
CA ARG A 208 18.15 -22.08 -3.11
C ARG A 208 17.93 -22.65 -1.71
N ASN A 209 16.76 -23.26 -1.45
CA ASN A 209 16.36 -23.80 -0.14
C ASN A 209 16.49 -22.78 1.01
N VAL A 210 16.21 -21.49 0.74
CA VAL A 210 16.27 -20.40 1.70
C VAL A 210 15.05 -20.43 2.60
N ALA A 211 15.24 -20.29 3.91
CA ALA A 211 14.13 -20.04 4.83
C ALA A 211 13.61 -18.60 4.68
N VAL A 212 12.31 -18.38 4.70
CA VAL A 212 11.71 -17.06 4.51
C VAL A 212 10.83 -16.70 5.71
N ILE A 213 11.05 -15.54 6.32
CA ILE A 213 10.08 -14.89 7.20
C ILE A 213 9.41 -13.78 6.39
N PHE A 214 8.12 -13.91 6.15
CA PHE A 214 7.34 -12.99 5.31
C PHE A 214 6.36 -12.19 6.17
N ILE A 215 6.64 -10.91 6.36
CA ILE A 215 5.73 -10.00 7.07
C ILE A 215 4.80 -9.36 6.06
N SER A 216 3.49 -9.45 6.30
CA SER A 216 2.48 -8.79 5.48
C SER A 216 1.22 -8.50 6.29
N HIS A 217 0.48 -7.48 5.87
CA HIS A 217 -0.90 -7.25 6.29
C HIS A 217 -1.92 -7.78 5.26
N ASP A 218 -1.45 -8.19 4.06
CA ASP A 218 -2.29 -8.76 2.99
C ASP A 218 -2.38 -10.28 3.12
N LEU A 219 -3.54 -10.76 3.57
CA LEU A 219 -3.81 -12.19 3.75
C LEU A 219 -3.95 -12.94 2.42
N GLY A 220 -4.35 -12.28 1.34
CA GLY A 220 -4.36 -12.89 0.00
C GLY A 220 -2.96 -13.27 -0.45
N VAL A 221 -1.99 -12.38 -0.24
CA VAL A 221 -0.57 -12.66 -0.50
C VAL A 221 -0.07 -13.83 0.35
N VAL A 222 -0.38 -13.80 1.64
CA VAL A 222 0.05 -14.84 2.61
C VAL A 222 -0.53 -16.21 2.23
N ALA A 223 -1.78 -16.28 1.78
CA ALA A 223 -2.43 -17.51 1.33
C ALA A 223 -1.64 -18.23 0.22
N GLY A 224 -0.98 -17.48 -0.67
CA GLY A 224 -0.23 -18.01 -1.81
C GLY A 224 1.20 -18.45 -1.49
N ILE A 225 1.87 -17.78 -0.55
CA ILE A 225 3.32 -17.95 -0.35
C ILE A 225 3.68 -18.70 0.94
N ALA A 226 2.84 -18.65 1.99
CA ALA A 226 3.20 -19.15 3.31
C ALA A 226 2.91 -20.64 3.50
N ASP A 227 3.80 -21.35 4.21
CA ASP A 227 3.59 -22.71 4.72
C ASP A 227 2.94 -22.65 6.10
N LYS A 228 3.44 -21.77 6.97
CA LYS A 228 2.91 -21.50 8.31
C LYS A 228 2.59 -20.02 8.48
N VAL A 229 1.63 -19.71 9.32
CA VAL A 229 1.20 -18.35 9.63
C VAL A 229 1.17 -18.12 11.13
N ILE A 230 1.73 -17.00 11.56
CA ILE A 230 1.63 -16.46 12.91
C ILE A 230 0.77 -15.19 12.85
N VAL A 231 -0.29 -15.16 13.62
CA VAL A 231 -1.16 -13.97 13.77
C VAL A 231 -0.76 -13.23 15.03
N MET A 232 -0.29 -11.99 14.89
CA MET A 232 0.14 -11.12 15.99
C MET A 232 -0.88 -10.02 16.28
N CYS A 233 -1.10 -9.77 17.57
CA CYS A 233 -1.91 -8.65 18.06
C CYS A 233 -1.30 -8.10 19.35
N GLU A 234 -1.12 -6.78 19.44
CA GLU A 234 -0.63 -6.10 20.64
C GLU A 234 0.64 -6.74 21.23
N GLY A 235 1.59 -7.10 20.36
CA GLY A 235 2.88 -7.68 20.74
C GLY A 235 2.85 -9.14 21.17
N THR A 236 1.73 -9.85 21.02
CA THR A 236 1.56 -11.26 21.37
C THR A 236 1.12 -12.09 20.17
N ILE A 237 1.45 -13.39 20.17
CA ILE A 237 0.92 -14.35 19.19
C ILE A 237 -0.48 -14.74 19.66
N ARG A 238 -1.48 -14.54 18.79
CA ARG A 238 -2.86 -14.96 19.01
C ARG A 238 -3.10 -16.38 18.51
N GLU A 239 -2.60 -16.67 17.34
CA GLU A 239 -2.71 -17.99 16.73
C GLU A 239 -1.47 -18.28 15.88
N ALA A 240 -1.03 -19.52 15.82
CA ALA A 240 0.05 -19.97 14.97
C ALA A 240 -0.24 -21.39 14.52
N ASP A 241 -0.30 -21.64 13.22
CA ASP A 241 -0.56 -22.96 12.62
C ASP A 241 -0.15 -22.94 11.14
N ASN A 242 -0.31 -24.09 10.48
CA ASN A 242 -0.20 -24.19 9.03
C ASN A 242 -1.23 -23.27 8.35
N THR A 243 -0.89 -22.75 7.18
CA THR A 243 -1.73 -21.80 6.44
C THR A 243 -3.16 -22.29 6.26
N ASP A 244 -3.38 -23.54 5.85
CA ASP A 244 -4.72 -24.13 5.69
C ASP A 244 -5.54 -24.11 7.00
N ASN A 245 -4.92 -24.35 8.15
CA ASN A 245 -5.61 -24.33 9.44
C ASN A 245 -6.02 -22.92 9.85
N ILE A 246 -5.15 -21.93 9.65
CA ILE A 246 -5.47 -20.51 9.92
C ILE A 246 -6.64 -20.04 9.06
N PHE A 247 -6.65 -20.37 7.77
CA PHE A 247 -7.70 -19.87 6.86
C PHE A 247 -9.03 -20.62 7.00
N TYR A 248 -9.00 -21.95 7.22
CA TYR A 248 -10.24 -22.75 7.22
C TYR A 248 -10.71 -23.22 8.60
N LYS A 249 -9.84 -23.18 9.63
CA LYS A 249 -10.13 -23.78 10.94
C LYS A 249 -9.70 -22.90 12.12
N THR A 250 -9.57 -21.59 11.87
CA THR A 250 -9.18 -20.65 12.92
C THR A 250 -10.10 -20.71 14.13
N LYS A 251 -9.51 -20.65 15.33
CA LYS A 251 -10.22 -20.68 16.61
C LYS A 251 -10.25 -19.33 17.29
N ASP A 252 -9.20 -18.53 17.10
CA ASP A 252 -9.05 -17.22 17.73
C ASP A 252 -10.01 -16.19 17.11
N ASP A 253 -10.69 -15.42 17.94
CA ASP A 253 -11.70 -14.46 17.49
C ASP A 253 -11.07 -13.25 16.77
N TYR A 254 -9.83 -12.88 17.10
CA TYR A 254 -9.12 -11.83 16.39
C TYR A 254 -8.74 -12.30 14.96
N THR A 255 -8.27 -13.54 14.82
CA THR A 255 -7.98 -14.15 13.52
C THR A 255 -9.23 -14.22 12.64
N LYS A 256 -10.37 -14.64 13.21
CA LYS A 256 -11.67 -14.63 12.49
C LYS A 256 -12.05 -13.23 12.02
N LYS A 257 -11.89 -12.23 12.90
CA LYS A 257 -12.17 -10.83 12.57
C LYS A 257 -11.24 -10.33 11.44
N LEU A 258 -9.96 -10.68 11.48
CA LEU A 258 -8.99 -10.31 10.48
C LEU A 258 -9.32 -10.93 9.10
N LEU A 259 -9.65 -12.21 9.06
CA LEU A 259 -10.10 -12.91 7.84
C LEU A 259 -11.42 -12.35 7.30
N GLY A 260 -12.40 -12.10 8.18
CA GLY A 260 -13.70 -11.52 7.82
C GLY A 260 -13.66 -10.04 7.38
N ALA A 261 -12.52 -9.36 7.56
CA ALA A 261 -12.33 -7.99 7.10
C ALA A 261 -11.86 -7.89 5.63
N ILE A 262 -11.53 -9.03 5.00
CA ILE A 262 -11.13 -9.06 3.59
C ILE A 262 -12.35 -8.72 2.73
N PRO A 263 -12.27 -7.73 1.82
CA PRO A 263 -13.39 -7.40 0.95
C PRO A 263 -13.70 -8.56 -0.02
N GLU A 264 -14.91 -9.12 0.07
CA GLU A 264 -15.36 -10.19 -0.83
C GLU A 264 -16.59 -9.76 -1.62
N GLY A 265 -16.58 -9.99 -2.94
CA GLY A 265 -17.70 -9.71 -3.84
C GLY A 265 -18.10 -8.24 -3.91
N ALA A 266 -19.30 -7.96 -4.39
CA ALA A 266 -19.89 -6.61 -4.46
C ALA A 266 -20.92 -6.42 -3.34
N LYS A 267 -20.87 -5.27 -2.64
CA LYS A 267 -21.85 -4.94 -1.60
C LYS A 267 -23.06 -4.22 -2.22
N THR A 268 -24.24 -4.74 -1.97
CA THR A 268 -25.49 -4.12 -2.43
C THR A 268 -25.95 -3.03 -1.46
N LEU A 269 -26.29 -1.85 -1.97
CA LEU A 269 -26.88 -0.76 -1.21
C LEU A 269 -28.38 -0.63 -1.57
N PRO A 270 -29.29 -1.20 -0.76
CA PRO A 270 -30.69 -1.35 -1.13
C PRO A 270 -31.50 -0.05 -1.23
N ASN A 271 -31.09 1.00 -0.48
CA ASN A 271 -31.83 2.27 -0.42
C ASN A 271 -31.27 3.34 -1.35
N ARG A 272 -30.39 2.99 -2.28
CA ARG A 272 -29.77 3.92 -3.20
C ARG A 272 -30.45 3.95 -4.56
N SER A 273 -30.68 5.14 -5.08
CA SER A 273 -31.27 5.35 -6.40
C SER A 273 -30.21 5.90 -7.37
N ILE A 274 -29.86 5.11 -8.38
CA ILE A 274 -29.03 5.57 -9.49
C ILE A 274 -29.96 6.16 -10.55
N HIS A 275 -29.79 7.46 -10.86
CA HIS A 275 -30.58 8.14 -11.86
C HIS A 275 -29.87 8.11 -13.20
N GLY A 276 -30.61 7.88 -14.30
CA GLY A 276 -30.06 7.73 -15.64
C GLY A 276 -29.43 9.00 -16.26
N SER A 277 -29.65 10.20 -15.67
CA SER A 277 -29.00 11.43 -16.12
C SER A 277 -27.61 11.57 -15.53
N PRO A 278 -26.56 11.89 -16.32
CA PRO A 278 -25.21 12.07 -15.81
C PRO A 278 -25.12 13.33 -14.94
N LEU A 279 -24.47 13.20 -13.77
CA LEU A 279 -24.07 14.34 -12.95
C LEU A 279 -22.75 14.91 -13.46
N ILE A 280 -21.83 14.05 -13.85
CA ILE A 280 -20.55 14.39 -14.47
C ILE A 280 -20.52 13.86 -15.88
N ASP A 281 -20.17 14.71 -16.85
CA ASP A 281 -19.95 14.33 -18.25
C ASP A 281 -18.58 14.87 -18.70
N VAL A 282 -17.72 13.96 -19.10
CA VAL A 282 -16.35 14.24 -19.56
C VAL A 282 -16.24 13.83 -21.01
N SER A 283 -15.84 14.77 -21.88
CA SER A 283 -15.74 14.54 -23.32
C SER A 283 -14.35 14.90 -23.84
N ASN A 284 -13.66 13.92 -24.44
CA ASN A 284 -12.35 14.01 -25.10
C ASN A 284 -11.31 14.77 -24.26
N LEU A 285 -11.28 14.50 -22.94
CA LEU A 285 -10.42 15.19 -21.99
C LEU A 285 -8.96 14.80 -22.20
N LYS A 286 -8.09 15.82 -22.31
CA LYS A 286 -6.64 15.66 -22.39
C LYS A 286 -5.96 16.51 -21.31
N THR A 287 -5.01 15.92 -20.60
CA THR A 287 -4.19 16.61 -19.60
C THR A 287 -2.74 16.20 -19.77
N TYR A 288 -1.92 17.12 -20.26
CA TYR A 288 -0.53 16.90 -20.61
C TYR A 288 0.38 17.76 -19.75
N PHE A 289 1.48 17.21 -19.30
CA PHE A 289 2.53 17.92 -18.54
C PHE A 289 3.80 18.02 -19.38
N LYS A 290 4.52 19.15 -19.28
CA LYS A 290 5.83 19.27 -19.93
C LYS A 290 6.83 18.34 -19.28
N ASN A 291 7.53 17.56 -20.11
CA ASN A 291 8.61 16.71 -19.64
C ASN A 291 9.81 17.58 -19.26
N GLN A 292 10.22 17.53 -17.98
CA GLN A 292 11.37 18.31 -17.47
C GLN A 292 12.71 17.58 -17.60
N SER A 293 12.70 16.28 -18.02
CA SER A 293 13.93 15.56 -18.28
C SER A 293 14.59 16.10 -19.55
N GLY A 294 15.74 16.79 -19.39
CA GLY A 294 16.42 17.58 -20.42
C GLY A 294 16.99 16.83 -21.62
N LYS A 295 16.51 15.62 -21.96
CA LYS A 295 16.81 14.97 -23.22
C LYS A 295 15.95 15.62 -24.32
N LYS A 296 16.62 16.34 -25.22
CA LYS A 296 16.03 17.00 -26.39
C LYS A 296 15.65 15.98 -27.50
N ASP A 297 14.90 14.96 -27.16
CA ASP A 297 14.23 14.15 -28.19
C ASP A 297 12.87 14.78 -28.47
N ASN A 298 12.72 15.33 -29.67
CA ASN A 298 11.56 16.11 -30.12
C ASN A 298 10.21 15.37 -30.06
N GLU A 299 10.19 14.04 -29.84
CA GLU A 299 8.97 13.24 -29.79
C GLU A 299 8.37 13.14 -28.37
N ASN A 300 9.12 13.38 -27.28
CA ASN A 300 8.67 13.24 -25.90
C ASN A 300 8.60 14.54 -25.10
N GLN A 301 8.14 15.62 -25.72
CA GLN A 301 8.02 16.94 -25.08
C GLN A 301 6.96 17.01 -23.96
N PHE A 302 5.97 16.10 -23.99
CA PHE A 302 4.85 16.07 -23.06
C PHE A 302 4.59 14.65 -22.52
N ILE A 303 4.32 14.58 -21.21
CA ILE A 303 3.76 13.41 -20.56
C ILE A 303 2.24 13.50 -20.71
N LYS A 304 1.64 12.57 -21.46
CA LYS A 304 0.21 12.46 -21.69
C LYS A 304 -0.44 11.71 -20.53
N ALA A 305 -0.68 12.40 -19.42
CA ALA A 305 -1.22 11.77 -18.22
C ALA A 305 -2.70 11.36 -18.39
N VAL A 306 -3.47 12.13 -19.17
CA VAL A 306 -4.82 11.79 -19.64
C VAL A 306 -4.87 12.12 -21.13
N ASP A 307 -5.22 11.14 -21.98
CA ASP A 307 -5.21 11.28 -23.42
C ASP A 307 -6.52 10.76 -24.02
N ASP A 308 -7.39 11.70 -24.40
CA ASP A 308 -8.67 11.46 -25.09
C ASP A 308 -9.70 10.64 -24.29
N VAL A 309 -9.83 10.95 -22.98
CA VAL A 309 -10.75 10.26 -22.08
C VAL A 309 -12.15 10.84 -22.15
N SER A 310 -13.15 9.97 -22.35
CA SER A 310 -14.59 10.31 -22.30
C SER A 310 -15.31 9.35 -21.36
N LEU A 311 -16.08 9.89 -20.42
CA LEU A 311 -16.87 9.11 -19.46
C LEU A 311 -18.05 9.93 -18.93
N ALA A 312 -19.07 9.24 -18.43
CA ALA A 312 -20.17 9.86 -17.69
C ALA A 312 -20.36 9.15 -16.35
N ILE A 313 -20.76 9.90 -15.32
CA ILE A 313 -21.09 9.37 -13.99
C ILE A 313 -22.51 9.78 -13.65
N SER A 314 -23.37 8.81 -13.42
CA SER A 314 -24.78 9.03 -13.09
C SER A 314 -24.95 9.49 -11.64
N ARG A 315 -26.06 10.21 -11.35
CA ARG A 315 -26.35 10.61 -9.96
C ARG A 315 -26.56 9.39 -9.07
N GLY A 316 -25.89 9.39 -7.92
CA GLY A 316 -25.92 8.29 -6.96
C GLY A 316 -25.07 7.08 -7.32
N GLU A 317 -24.31 7.12 -8.43
CA GLU A 317 -23.41 6.06 -8.87
C GLU A 317 -22.06 6.12 -8.10
N ILE A 318 -21.49 4.95 -7.77
CA ILE A 318 -20.10 4.80 -7.40
C ILE A 318 -19.36 4.24 -8.61
N LEU A 319 -18.57 5.08 -9.28
CA LEU A 319 -17.71 4.68 -10.39
C LEU A 319 -16.32 4.33 -9.88
N GLY A 320 -15.91 3.08 -10.01
CA GLY A 320 -14.55 2.63 -9.73
C GLY A 320 -13.59 3.02 -10.86
N LEU A 321 -12.42 3.53 -10.52
CA LEU A 321 -11.35 3.83 -11.47
C LEU A 321 -10.09 3.09 -11.06
N VAL A 322 -9.67 2.13 -11.87
CA VAL A 322 -8.53 1.25 -11.59
C VAL A 322 -7.47 1.29 -12.68
N GLY A 323 -6.28 0.82 -12.36
CA GLY A 323 -5.13 0.74 -13.25
C GLY A 323 -3.83 0.83 -12.47
N GLU A 324 -2.70 0.55 -13.10
CA GLU A 324 -1.38 0.61 -12.50
C GLU A 324 -0.98 2.04 -12.09
N SER A 325 0.04 2.15 -11.23
CA SER A 325 0.63 3.43 -10.85
C SER A 325 1.13 4.18 -12.09
N GLY A 326 0.86 5.50 -12.16
CA GLY A 326 1.20 6.28 -13.35
C GLY A 326 0.24 6.12 -14.54
N SER A 327 -0.85 5.33 -14.44
CA SER A 327 -1.84 5.21 -15.53
C SER A 327 -2.68 6.46 -15.76
N GLY A 328 -2.61 7.49 -14.87
CA GLY A 328 -3.29 8.77 -15.03
C GLY A 328 -4.55 8.95 -14.15
N LYS A 329 -4.92 7.99 -13.30
CA LYS A 329 -6.13 8.01 -12.46
C LYS A 329 -6.29 9.28 -11.62
N SER A 330 -5.33 9.57 -10.76
CA SER A 330 -5.36 10.77 -9.90
C SER A 330 -5.34 12.06 -10.72
N THR A 331 -4.65 12.06 -11.88
CA THR A 331 -4.66 13.20 -12.80
C THR A 331 -6.05 13.40 -13.41
N LEU A 332 -6.72 12.33 -13.83
CA LEU A 332 -8.09 12.38 -14.34
C LEU A 332 -9.04 12.96 -13.27
N GLY A 333 -8.98 12.44 -12.05
CA GLY A 333 -9.77 12.96 -10.93
C GLY A 333 -9.53 14.45 -10.66
N ARG A 334 -8.27 14.87 -10.61
CA ARG A 334 -7.91 16.30 -10.42
C ARG A 334 -8.34 17.17 -11.59
N SER A 335 -8.33 16.65 -12.82
CA SER A 335 -8.78 17.38 -14.01
C SER A 335 -10.29 17.55 -14.02
N ILE A 336 -11.06 16.55 -13.58
CA ILE A 336 -12.53 16.64 -13.41
C ILE A 336 -12.87 17.75 -12.40
N LEU A 337 -12.17 17.82 -11.26
CA LEU A 337 -12.37 18.86 -10.23
C LEU A 337 -11.74 20.22 -10.60
N GLN A 338 -11.15 20.36 -11.78
CA GLN A 338 -10.43 21.55 -12.22
C GLN A 338 -9.30 21.98 -11.24
N LEU A 339 -8.66 20.99 -10.58
CA LEU A 339 -7.45 21.15 -9.78
C LEU A 339 -6.20 21.05 -10.66
N ALA A 340 -6.24 20.25 -11.71
CA ALA A 340 -5.27 20.20 -12.79
C ALA A 340 -5.91 20.78 -14.06
N PRO A 341 -5.27 21.74 -14.74
CA PRO A 341 -5.86 22.35 -15.95
C PRO A 341 -5.88 21.32 -17.09
N ALA A 342 -7.01 21.20 -17.76
CA ALA A 342 -7.12 20.41 -18.98
C ALA A 342 -6.36 21.09 -20.14
N THR A 343 -5.67 20.29 -20.95
CA THR A 343 -5.04 20.76 -22.19
C THR A 343 -6.10 20.97 -23.28
N SER A 344 -7.11 20.07 -23.34
CA SER A 344 -8.27 20.17 -24.24
C SER A 344 -9.39 19.25 -23.74
N GLY A 345 -10.54 19.30 -24.39
CA GLY A 345 -11.74 18.57 -24.01
C GLY A 345 -12.64 19.35 -23.05
N SER A 346 -13.69 18.75 -22.55
CA SER A 346 -14.65 19.41 -21.67
C SER A 346 -15.06 18.52 -20.50
N VAL A 347 -15.31 19.18 -19.37
CA VAL A 347 -15.92 18.59 -18.17
C VAL A 347 -17.19 19.37 -17.87
N LYS A 348 -18.31 18.67 -17.76
CA LYS A 348 -19.58 19.24 -17.33
C LYS A 348 -19.97 18.66 -15.97
N PHE A 349 -20.55 19.50 -15.14
CA PHE A 349 -21.24 19.14 -13.93
C PHE A 349 -22.68 19.65 -14.03
N ASP A 350 -23.67 18.75 -13.99
CA ASP A 350 -25.07 19.12 -14.09
C ASP A 350 -25.35 20.03 -15.31
N ASP A 351 -24.90 19.58 -16.51
CA ASP A 351 -24.94 20.30 -17.82
C ASP A 351 -24.09 21.58 -17.90
N GLN A 352 -23.53 22.08 -16.80
CA GLN A 352 -22.67 23.26 -16.81
C GLN A 352 -21.22 22.91 -17.12
N VAL A 353 -20.64 23.52 -18.14
CA VAL A 353 -19.23 23.35 -18.50
C VAL A 353 -18.34 24.05 -17.48
N LEU A 354 -17.44 23.27 -16.86
CA LEU A 354 -16.47 23.74 -15.87
C LEU A 354 -15.11 24.10 -16.49
N THR A 355 -14.76 23.45 -17.58
CA THR A 355 -13.49 23.64 -18.27
C THR A 355 -13.34 25.09 -18.72
N GLY A 356 -12.19 25.71 -18.39
CA GLY A 356 -11.92 27.13 -18.72
C GLY A 356 -12.46 28.14 -17.71
N MET A 357 -13.20 27.72 -16.67
CA MET A 357 -13.62 28.60 -15.60
C MET A 357 -12.41 29.06 -14.76
N ASN A 358 -12.40 30.32 -14.37
CA ASN A 358 -11.39 30.86 -13.45
C ASN A 358 -11.70 30.46 -11.98
N ALA A 359 -10.73 30.68 -11.08
CA ALA A 359 -10.83 30.28 -9.68
C ALA A 359 -12.08 30.86 -8.95
N LYS A 360 -12.51 32.08 -9.27
CA LYS A 360 -13.70 32.70 -8.68
C LYS A 360 -14.99 32.04 -9.17
N GLN A 361 -15.06 31.71 -10.44
CA GLN A 361 -16.19 31.01 -11.05
C GLN A 361 -16.34 29.58 -10.52
N LEU A 362 -15.22 28.94 -10.15
CA LEU A 362 -15.22 27.59 -9.62
C LEU A 362 -15.65 27.49 -8.14
N VAL A 363 -15.63 28.58 -7.35
CA VAL A 363 -15.98 28.56 -5.92
C VAL A 363 -17.34 27.92 -5.63
N PRO A 364 -18.45 28.24 -6.33
CA PRO A 364 -19.76 27.60 -6.10
C PRO A 364 -19.74 26.10 -6.36
N TRP A 365 -18.97 25.66 -7.38
CA TRP A 365 -18.86 24.25 -7.78
C TRP A 365 -18.00 23.46 -6.82
N ARG A 366 -16.92 24.05 -6.28
CA ARG A 366 -16.07 23.42 -5.24
C ARG A 366 -16.83 23.07 -3.97
N LYS A 367 -17.92 23.76 -3.65
CA LYS A 367 -18.84 23.39 -2.58
C LYS A 367 -19.58 22.08 -2.89
N ARG A 368 -19.97 21.87 -4.16
CA ARG A 368 -20.73 20.70 -4.64
C ARG A 368 -19.84 19.50 -4.98
N MET A 369 -18.54 19.73 -5.22
CA MET A 369 -17.55 18.72 -5.56
C MET A 369 -16.41 18.74 -4.56
N GLN A 370 -16.07 17.59 -3.98
CA GLN A 370 -14.99 17.46 -3.00
C GLN A 370 -14.04 16.32 -3.35
N MET A 371 -12.87 16.31 -2.70
CA MET A 371 -11.86 15.27 -2.86
C MET A 371 -11.40 14.76 -1.50
N ILE A 372 -11.33 13.43 -1.40
CA ILE A 372 -10.59 12.74 -0.34
C ILE A 372 -9.25 12.36 -0.95
N PHE A 373 -8.16 12.89 -0.40
CA PHE A 373 -6.81 12.72 -0.93
C PHE A 373 -6.18 11.41 -0.43
N GLN A 374 -5.25 10.87 -1.20
CA GLN A 374 -4.54 9.63 -0.96
C GLN A 374 -3.78 9.60 0.38
N ASP A 375 -3.10 10.69 0.73
CA ASP A 375 -2.33 10.79 1.97
C ASP A 375 -3.06 11.69 2.98
N PRO A 376 -3.65 11.12 4.05
CA PRO A 376 -4.30 11.89 5.09
C PRO A 376 -3.33 12.78 5.89
N TYR A 377 -2.03 12.43 5.97
CA TYR A 377 -1.02 13.25 6.62
C TYR A 377 -0.74 14.54 5.83
N ALA A 378 -0.52 14.41 4.53
CA ALA A 378 -0.26 15.56 3.67
C ALA A 378 -1.51 16.41 3.45
N SER A 379 -2.70 15.82 3.53
CA SER A 379 -3.97 16.53 3.29
C SER A 379 -4.46 17.35 4.47
N LEU A 380 -4.03 17.04 5.70
CA LEU A 380 -4.42 17.76 6.92
C LEU A 380 -3.31 18.72 7.35
N ASN A 381 -3.67 19.97 7.65
CA ASN A 381 -2.71 20.93 8.18
C ASN A 381 -2.31 20.55 9.62
N PRO A 382 -1.01 20.21 9.90
CA PRO A 382 -0.59 19.75 11.21
C PRO A 382 -0.67 20.83 12.31
N ARG A 383 -0.87 22.10 11.94
CA ARG A 383 -0.98 23.25 12.86
C ARG A 383 -2.42 23.60 13.20
N MET A 384 -3.40 22.94 12.57
CA MET A 384 -4.82 23.14 12.85
C MET A 384 -5.35 21.98 13.71
N THR A 385 -6.19 22.30 14.67
CA THR A 385 -6.96 21.31 15.42
C THR A 385 -8.00 20.65 14.52
N VAL A 386 -8.56 19.51 14.96
CA VAL A 386 -9.67 18.84 14.25
C VAL A 386 -10.86 19.78 14.10
N PHE A 387 -11.17 20.55 15.18
CA PHE A 387 -12.24 21.55 15.13
C PHE A 387 -12.02 22.59 14.02
N GLU A 388 -10.82 23.16 13.92
CA GLU A 388 -10.48 24.15 12.89
C GLU A 388 -10.55 23.54 11.50
N THR A 389 -10.01 22.32 11.32
CA THR A 389 -10.02 21.59 10.05
C THR A 389 -11.44 21.34 9.52
N LEU A 390 -12.38 20.94 10.41
CA LEU A 390 -13.77 20.66 10.03
C LEU A 390 -14.61 21.92 9.89
N SER A 391 -14.28 22.99 10.63
CA SER A 391 -15.02 24.26 10.58
C SER A 391 -14.64 25.14 9.38
N GLU A 392 -13.41 25.05 8.89
CA GLU A 392 -12.90 25.89 7.80
C GLU A 392 -13.79 25.86 6.54
N PRO A 393 -14.14 24.69 5.95
CA PRO A 393 -14.99 24.67 4.76
C PRO A 393 -16.40 25.22 5.01
N LEU A 394 -16.97 24.97 6.20
CA LEU A 394 -18.28 25.44 6.57
C LEU A 394 -18.33 26.97 6.65
N LEU A 395 -17.31 27.59 7.28
CA LEU A 395 -17.18 29.04 7.38
C LEU A 395 -16.87 29.67 6.04
N TYR A 396 -15.94 29.09 5.27
CA TYR A 396 -15.53 29.62 3.96
C TYR A 396 -16.69 29.68 2.96
N HIS A 397 -17.54 28.65 2.93
CA HIS A 397 -18.71 28.58 2.05
C HIS A 397 -19.97 29.18 2.66
N GLY A 398 -19.89 29.78 3.85
CA GLY A 398 -21.04 30.40 4.52
C GLY A 398 -22.16 29.42 4.91
N LEU A 399 -21.82 28.15 5.17
CA LEU A 399 -22.76 27.09 5.52
C LEU A 399 -23.09 27.06 7.01
N ALA A 400 -22.25 27.67 7.84
CA ALA A 400 -22.46 27.82 9.27
C ALA A 400 -21.98 29.21 9.72
N SER A 401 -22.61 29.74 10.76
CA SER A 401 -22.18 30.96 11.43
C SER A 401 -21.25 30.64 12.60
N LYS A 402 -20.52 31.66 13.13
CA LYS A 402 -19.69 31.46 14.33
C LYS A 402 -20.46 31.00 15.56
N LYS A 403 -21.79 31.16 15.57
CA LYS A 403 -22.62 30.78 16.71
C LYS A 403 -23.01 29.29 16.69
N ASP A 404 -23.19 28.70 15.51
CA ASP A 404 -23.71 27.33 15.33
C ASP A 404 -22.64 26.34 14.82
N ILE A 405 -21.45 26.84 14.43
CA ILE A 405 -20.36 26.03 13.91
C ILE A 405 -20.00 24.85 14.82
N ALA A 406 -20.01 25.06 16.14
CA ALA A 406 -19.65 24.01 17.08
C ALA A 406 -20.62 22.82 17.05
N GLN A 407 -21.93 23.07 16.79
CA GLN A 407 -22.92 22.00 16.66
C GLN A 407 -22.72 21.23 15.36
N HIS A 408 -22.44 21.91 14.23
CA HIS A 408 -22.16 21.27 12.94
C HIS A 408 -20.91 20.40 13.00
N VAL A 409 -19.86 20.90 13.63
CA VAL A 409 -18.59 20.14 13.75
C VAL A 409 -18.76 18.92 14.66
N LYS A 410 -19.55 19.02 15.75
CA LYS A 410 -19.87 17.85 16.58
C LYS A 410 -20.62 16.78 15.79
N GLN A 411 -21.61 17.18 14.98
CA GLN A 411 -22.35 16.26 14.12
C GLN A 411 -21.43 15.57 13.12
N LEU A 412 -20.49 16.30 12.49
CA LEU A 412 -19.49 15.70 11.58
C LEU A 412 -18.60 14.68 12.29
N MET A 413 -18.21 14.91 13.55
CA MET A 413 -17.48 13.92 14.34
C MET A 413 -18.28 12.64 14.53
N ASP A 414 -19.55 12.78 14.87
CA ASP A 414 -20.47 11.65 15.04
C ASP A 414 -20.68 10.90 13.71
N ASP A 415 -20.88 11.64 12.60
CA ASP A 415 -21.05 11.06 11.26
C ASP A 415 -19.86 10.21 10.80
N VAL A 416 -18.63 10.57 11.21
CA VAL A 416 -17.42 9.79 10.89
C VAL A 416 -16.96 8.86 12.01
N GLY A 417 -17.78 8.71 13.08
CA GLY A 417 -17.51 7.79 14.19
C GLY A 417 -16.30 8.18 15.05
N LEU A 418 -16.09 9.49 15.29
CA LEU A 418 -15.04 10.02 16.16
C LEU A 418 -15.62 10.66 17.41
N ALA A 419 -14.96 10.48 18.56
CA ALA A 419 -15.43 11.07 19.82
C ALA A 419 -15.29 12.60 19.81
N GLN A 420 -16.36 13.32 20.15
CA GLN A 420 -16.40 14.80 20.22
C GLN A 420 -15.34 15.39 21.17
N ALA A 421 -14.92 14.65 22.21
CA ALA A 421 -13.85 15.05 23.12
C ALA A 421 -12.49 15.28 22.42
N GLN A 422 -12.31 14.72 21.23
CA GLN A 422 -11.06 14.80 20.46
C GLN A 422 -10.95 16.06 19.58
N LEU A 423 -11.96 16.93 19.55
CA LEU A 423 -12.01 18.13 18.70
C LEU A 423 -10.83 19.09 18.88
N ARG A 424 -10.22 19.13 20.06
CA ARG A 424 -9.09 20.02 20.38
C ARG A 424 -7.73 19.44 20.06
N LYS A 425 -7.67 18.16 19.67
CA LYS A 425 -6.44 17.48 19.29
C LYS A 425 -5.96 17.90 17.91
N TYR A 426 -4.65 17.73 17.66
CA TYR A 426 -4.01 17.94 16.37
C TYR A 426 -3.93 16.64 15.57
N PRO A 427 -3.82 16.69 14.24
CA PRO A 427 -3.75 15.48 13.39
C PRO A 427 -2.69 14.47 13.81
N HIS A 428 -1.53 14.91 14.30
CA HIS A 428 -0.45 14.01 14.71
C HIS A 428 -0.77 13.18 15.97
N GLU A 429 -1.81 13.52 16.72
CA GLU A 429 -2.26 12.77 17.89
C GLU A 429 -3.24 11.64 17.57
N PHE A 430 -3.53 11.42 16.28
CA PHE A 430 -4.48 10.42 15.78
C PHE A 430 -3.78 9.29 15.01
N SER A 431 -4.37 8.09 15.03
CA SER A 431 -3.96 6.99 14.16
C SER A 431 -4.26 7.27 12.68
N GLY A 432 -3.65 6.50 11.76
CA GLY A 432 -3.90 6.63 10.31
C GLY A 432 -5.39 6.58 9.96
N GLY A 433 -6.12 5.57 10.43
CA GLY A 433 -7.55 5.43 10.19
C GLY A 433 -8.39 6.56 10.80
N GLN A 434 -8.02 7.08 11.96
CA GLN A 434 -8.70 8.24 12.56
C GLN A 434 -8.45 9.52 11.73
N ARG A 435 -7.23 9.73 11.20
CA ARG A 435 -6.94 10.85 10.28
C ARG A 435 -7.75 10.74 9.00
N GLN A 436 -7.88 9.53 8.47
CA GLN A 436 -8.71 9.29 7.30
C GLN A 436 -10.18 9.65 7.56
N ARG A 437 -10.72 9.30 8.73
CA ARG A 437 -12.07 9.73 9.15
C ARG A 437 -12.21 11.25 9.23
N ILE A 438 -11.19 11.96 9.72
CA ILE A 438 -11.16 13.44 9.73
C ILE A 438 -11.16 13.99 8.29
N ALA A 439 -10.35 13.43 7.39
CA ALA A 439 -10.30 13.83 5.98
C ALA A 439 -11.65 13.61 5.26
N ILE A 440 -12.31 12.47 5.53
CA ILE A 440 -13.66 12.17 5.06
C ILE A 440 -14.65 13.19 5.63
N GLY A 441 -14.63 13.45 6.95
CA GLY A 441 -15.48 14.45 7.62
C GLY A 441 -15.33 15.85 7.01
N ARG A 442 -14.11 16.25 6.69
CA ARG A 442 -13.85 17.52 5.99
C ARG A 442 -14.47 17.53 4.59
N ALA A 443 -14.35 16.45 3.82
CA ALA A 443 -14.92 16.37 2.48
C ALA A 443 -16.46 16.41 2.49
N ILE A 444 -17.12 15.73 3.44
CA ILE A 444 -18.59 15.73 3.51
C ILE A 444 -19.17 16.99 4.17
N SER A 445 -18.36 17.84 4.82
CA SER A 445 -18.79 19.00 5.59
C SER A 445 -19.63 19.99 4.75
N THR A 446 -19.31 20.14 3.47
CA THR A 446 -20.04 21.02 2.55
C THR A 446 -21.33 20.41 2.00
N LYS A 447 -21.66 19.16 2.36
CA LYS A 447 -22.74 18.36 1.77
C LYS A 447 -22.64 18.31 0.24
N PRO A 448 -21.52 17.79 -0.29
CA PRO A 448 -21.29 17.76 -1.72
C PRO A 448 -22.23 16.77 -2.42
N GLU A 449 -22.46 16.96 -3.72
CA GLU A 449 -23.18 16.01 -4.58
C GLU A 449 -22.23 14.99 -5.21
N PHE A 450 -20.94 15.36 -5.34
CA PHE A 450 -19.91 14.53 -5.95
C PHE A 450 -18.63 14.51 -5.13
N ILE A 451 -18.09 13.32 -4.92
CA ILE A 451 -16.79 13.13 -4.23
C ILE A 451 -15.87 12.29 -5.10
N ILE A 452 -14.63 12.72 -5.24
CA ILE A 452 -13.54 11.88 -5.73
C ILE A 452 -12.76 11.37 -4.53
N ALA A 453 -12.73 10.05 -4.34
CA ALA A 453 -11.91 9.40 -3.32
C ALA A 453 -10.66 8.81 -4.00
N ASP A 454 -9.51 9.49 -3.83
CA ASP A 454 -8.23 9.11 -4.44
C ASP A 454 -7.46 8.23 -3.46
N GLU A 455 -7.49 6.92 -3.66
CA GLU A 455 -6.87 5.88 -2.85
C GLU A 455 -7.12 6.03 -1.33
N PRO A 456 -8.39 6.15 -0.90
CA PRO A 456 -8.71 6.54 0.48
C PRO A 456 -8.37 5.49 1.54
N VAL A 457 -7.96 4.29 1.15
CA VAL A 457 -7.66 3.17 2.07
C VAL A 457 -6.30 2.52 1.84
N SER A 458 -5.49 2.99 0.89
CA SER A 458 -4.25 2.33 0.43
C SER A 458 -3.15 2.19 1.50
N ALA A 459 -3.15 3.03 2.53
CA ALA A 459 -2.16 3.03 3.61
C ALA A 459 -2.71 2.51 4.95
N LEU A 460 -3.83 1.76 4.91
CA LEU A 460 -4.52 1.29 6.11
C LEU A 460 -4.46 -0.24 6.22
N ASP A 461 -4.42 -0.72 7.46
CA ASP A 461 -4.56 -2.16 7.74
C ASP A 461 -5.93 -2.68 7.33
N VAL A 462 -6.03 -3.96 6.98
CA VAL A 462 -7.24 -4.60 6.43
C VAL A 462 -8.49 -4.35 7.27
N THR A 463 -8.40 -4.44 8.60
CA THR A 463 -9.55 -4.19 9.49
C THR A 463 -9.99 -2.71 9.50
N ILE A 464 -9.04 -1.78 9.48
CA ILE A 464 -9.33 -0.34 9.40
C ILE A 464 -9.84 0.01 8.01
N GLN A 465 -9.27 -0.59 6.96
CA GLN A 465 -9.72 -0.47 5.57
C GLN A 465 -11.20 -0.86 5.45
N ALA A 466 -11.61 -2.03 5.96
CA ALA A 466 -13.00 -2.47 5.96
C ALA A 466 -13.93 -1.47 6.66
N GLN A 467 -13.54 -0.97 7.83
CA GLN A 467 -14.31 0.04 8.57
C GLN A 467 -14.45 1.38 7.82
N ILE A 468 -13.43 1.79 7.07
CA ILE A 468 -13.50 3.01 6.25
C ILE A 468 -14.38 2.80 5.02
N LEU A 469 -14.31 1.63 4.39
CA LEU A 469 -15.18 1.28 3.28
C LEU A 469 -16.65 1.25 3.72
N ASP A 470 -16.97 0.64 4.86
CA ASP A 470 -18.32 0.63 5.43
C ASP A 470 -18.79 2.05 5.76
N LEU A 471 -17.93 2.90 6.32
CA LEU A 471 -18.24 4.31 6.57
C LEU A 471 -18.56 5.05 5.25
N ILE A 472 -17.75 4.86 4.21
CA ILE A 472 -17.96 5.50 2.91
C ILE A 472 -19.30 5.05 2.31
N LEU A 473 -19.61 3.75 2.34
CA LEU A 473 -20.87 3.20 1.83
C LEU A 473 -22.08 3.75 2.60
N ASP A 474 -22.00 3.81 3.93
CA ASP A 474 -23.05 4.42 4.78
C ASP A 474 -23.26 5.90 4.47
N LEU A 475 -22.18 6.67 4.27
CA LEU A 475 -22.27 8.07 3.86
C LEU A 475 -22.86 8.25 2.46
N VAL A 476 -22.48 7.40 1.51
CA VAL A 476 -23.06 7.40 0.16
C VAL A 476 -24.55 7.14 0.21
N GLU A 477 -25.00 6.15 0.97
CA GLU A 477 -26.42 5.81 1.12
C GLU A 477 -27.22 6.93 1.82
N ARG A 478 -26.71 7.41 2.97
CA ARG A 478 -27.39 8.47 3.76
C ARG A 478 -27.52 9.81 3.02
N HIS A 479 -26.53 10.17 2.24
CA HIS A 479 -26.47 11.47 1.55
C HIS A 479 -26.76 11.38 0.04
N ASN A 480 -27.07 10.19 -0.48
CA ASN A 480 -27.21 9.91 -1.92
C ASN A 480 -26.05 10.50 -2.75
N LEU A 481 -24.83 10.27 -2.28
CA LEU A 481 -23.61 10.81 -2.90
C LEU A 481 -23.31 10.10 -4.22
N THR A 482 -22.84 10.87 -5.20
CA THR A 482 -22.19 10.35 -6.40
C THR A 482 -20.69 10.30 -6.13
N MET A 483 -20.01 9.21 -6.50
CA MET A 483 -18.61 9.05 -6.17
C MET A 483 -17.80 8.50 -7.34
N MET A 484 -16.57 9.02 -7.51
CA MET A 484 -15.50 8.35 -8.24
C MET A 484 -14.52 7.80 -7.22
N PHE A 485 -14.40 6.47 -7.17
CA PHE A 485 -13.50 5.77 -6.25
C PHE A 485 -12.28 5.27 -6.99
N ILE A 486 -11.11 5.85 -6.70
CA ILE A 486 -9.84 5.52 -7.33
C ILE A 486 -9.08 4.58 -6.40
N SER A 487 -8.64 3.43 -6.91
CA SER A 487 -7.77 2.50 -6.19
C SER A 487 -6.92 1.69 -7.16
N HIS A 488 -5.80 1.19 -6.67
CA HIS A 488 -5.01 0.14 -7.33
C HIS A 488 -5.43 -1.26 -6.83
N ASP A 489 -6.15 -1.35 -5.70
CA ASP A 489 -6.70 -2.60 -5.18
C ASP A 489 -8.07 -2.89 -5.83
N LEU A 490 -8.06 -3.88 -6.71
CA LEU A 490 -9.26 -4.27 -7.45
C LEU A 490 -10.30 -4.97 -6.57
N SER A 491 -9.89 -5.65 -5.49
CA SER A 491 -10.83 -6.30 -4.56
C SER A 491 -11.67 -5.23 -3.84
N VAL A 492 -11.04 -4.14 -3.43
CA VAL A 492 -11.71 -2.98 -2.84
C VAL A 492 -12.67 -2.33 -3.83
N VAL A 493 -12.23 -2.15 -5.09
CA VAL A 493 -13.07 -1.55 -6.12
C VAL A 493 -14.26 -2.44 -6.46
N ARG A 494 -14.07 -3.76 -6.56
CA ARG A 494 -15.18 -4.71 -6.75
C ARG A 494 -16.21 -4.63 -5.62
N TYR A 495 -15.73 -4.48 -4.37
CA TYR A 495 -16.59 -4.40 -3.20
C TYR A 495 -17.49 -3.16 -3.18
N ILE A 496 -16.96 -1.99 -3.59
CA ILE A 496 -17.65 -0.70 -3.40
C ILE A 496 -18.35 -0.16 -4.66
N SER A 497 -17.91 -0.54 -5.87
CA SER A 497 -18.30 0.13 -7.12
C SER A 497 -19.47 -0.54 -7.84
N ASP A 498 -20.32 0.26 -8.48
CA ASP A 498 -21.39 -0.23 -9.37
C ASP A 498 -20.84 -0.54 -10.76
N ARG A 499 -20.01 0.34 -11.25
CA ARG A 499 -19.36 0.27 -12.56
C ARG A 499 -17.89 0.60 -12.42
N VAL A 500 -17.06 0.01 -13.27
CA VAL A 500 -15.60 0.16 -13.24
C VAL A 500 -15.07 0.61 -14.59
N ILE A 501 -14.08 1.50 -14.53
CA ILE A 501 -13.26 1.94 -15.66
C ILE A 501 -11.82 1.51 -15.39
N ILE A 502 -11.20 0.87 -16.38
CA ILE A 502 -9.80 0.47 -16.34
C ILE A 502 -8.99 1.44 -17.21
N MET A 503 -7.99 2.07 -16.60
CA MET A 503 -7.05 2.98 -17.27
C MET A 503 -5.66 2.38 -17.42
N ASN A 504 -5.06 2.60 -18.58
CA ASN A 504 -3.65 2.32 -18.82
C ASN A 504 -3.03 3.46 -19.64
N ARG A 505 -1.88 3.98 -19.22
CA ARG A 505 -1.09 5.01 -19.94
C ARG A 505 -1.93 6.20 -20.43
N GLY A 506 -2.83 6.69 -19.59
CA GLY A 506 -3.64 7.87 -19.85
C GLY A 506 -4.93 7.63 -20.66
N VAL A 507 -5.22 6.41 -21.08
CA VAL A 507 -6.42 6.06 -21.85
C VAL A 507 -7.31 5.06 -21.11
N ILE A 508 -8.61 5.08 -21.40
CA ILE A 508 -9.55 4.04 -20.95
C ILE A 508 -9.34 2.81 -21.83
N VAL A 509 -9.04 1.67 -21.21
CA VAL A 509 -8.88 0.38 -21.89
C VAL A 509 -10.19 -0.36 -21.95
N GLU A 510 -10.90 -0.44 -20.82
CA GLU A 510 -12.15 -1.16 -20.70
C GLU A 510 -13.06 -0.51 -19.66
N GLN A 511 -14.38 -0.63 -19.83
CA GLN A 511 -15.37 -0.19 -18.83
C GLN A 511 -16.61 -1.08 -18.87
N GLY A 512 -17.26 -1.26 -17.74
CA GLY A 512 -18.48 -2.07 -17.62
C GLY A 512 -19.06 -2.05 -16.22
N ASP A 513 -20.19 -2.73 -16.03
CA ASP A 513 -20.68 -3.04 -14.70
C ASP A 513 -19.66 -3.93 -13.97
N THR A 514 -19.56 -3.77 -12.68
CA THR A 514 -18.50 -4.41 -11.90
C THR A 514 -18.49 -5.93 -12.08
N GLU A 515 -19.59 -6.62 -11.81
CA GLU A 515 -19.63 -8.08 -11.87
C GLU A 515 -19.48 -8.63 -13.30
N GLY A 516 -20.02 -7.93 -14.32
CA GLY A 516 -19.85 -8.32 -15.73
C GLY A 516 -18.39 -8.23 -16.19
N LEU A 517 -17.67 -7.19 -15.76
CA LEU A 517 -16.25 -7.02 -16.09
C LEU A 517 -15.37 -8.07 -15.42
N TRP A 518 -15.67 -8.44 -14.15
CA TRP A 518 -14.97 -9.53 -13.46
C TRP A 518 -15.26 -10.90 -14.06
N ALA A 519 -16.52 -11.15 -14.47
CA ALA A 519 -16.91 -12.45 -15.04
C ALA A 519 -16.37 -12.66 -16.46
N GLN A 520 -16.32 -11.62 -17.30
CA GLN A 520 -15.98 -11.69 -18.72
C GLN A 520 -15.13 -10.49 -19.17
N PRO A 521 -13.88 -10.35 -18.69
CA PRO A 521 -12.98 -9.31 -19.18
C PRO A 521 -12.65 -9.54 -20.66
N LYS A 522 -12.70 -8.49 -21.47
CA LYS A 522 -12.48 -8.58 -22.92
C LYS A 522 -11.04 -8.28 -23.28
N GLU A 523 -10.52 -7.19 -22.75
CA GLU A 523 -9.19 -6.69 -23.08
C GLU A 523 -8.07 -7.53 -22.42
N PRO A 524 -6.95 -7.80 -23.12
CA PRO A 524 -5.83 -8.55 -22.56
C PRO A 524 -5.29 -7.93 -21.26
N TYR A 525 -5.09 -6.61 -21.25
CA TYR A 525 -4.62 -5.89 -20.07
C TYR A 525 -5.54 -6.07 -18.85
N THR A 526 -6.86 -6.05 -19.06
CA THR A 526 -7.85 -6.32 -18.00
C THR A 526 -7.71 -7.73 -17.45
N LYS A 527 -7.55 -8.72 -18.34
CA LYS A 527 -7.34 -10.14 -17.94
C LYS A 527 -6.08 -10.30 -17.10
N ASP A 528 -4.97 -9.70 -17.54
CA ASP A 528 -3.70 -9.75 -16.82
C ASP A 528 -3.83 -9.10 -15.45
N LEU A 529 -4.47 -7.93 -15.38
CA LEU A 529 -4.69 -7.19 -14.13
C LEU A 529 -5.56 -8.00 -13.14
N LEU A 530 -6.69 -8.56 -13.60
CA LEU A 530 -7.58 -9.38 -12.76
C LEU A 530 -6.92 -10.71 -12.34
N SER A 531 -6.13 -11.31 -13.21
CA SER A 531 -5.39 -12.53 -12.89
C SER A 531 -4.30 -12.32 -11.85
N ALA A 532 -3.85 -11.08 -11.64
CA ALA A 532 -2.82 -10.73 -10.68
C ALA A 532 -3.35 -10.53 -9.25
N ILE A 533 -4.67 -10.41 -9.06
CA ILE A 533 -5.28 -10.22 -7.73
C ILE A 533 -5.02 -11.44 -6.84
N PRO A 534 -4.39 -11.30 -5.66
CA PRO A 534 -4.21 -12.42 -4.74
C PRO A 534 -5.56 -12.89 -4.18
N LEU A 535 -5.75 -14.20 -4.10
CA LEU A 535 -6.95 -14.80 -3.52
C LEU A 535 -6.69 -15.15 -2.06
N ALA A 536 -7.57 -14.71 -1.15
CA ALA A 536 -7.49 -15.07 0.26
C ALA A 536 -7.99 -16.50 0.54
N ASP A 537 -7.70 -17.41 -0.38
CA ASP A 537 -7.97 -18.84 -0.30
C ASP A 537 -6.71 -19.63 -0.68
N PRO A 538 -6.04 -20.27 0.29
CA PRO A 538 -4.76 -20.94 0.04
C PRO A 538 -4.77 -21.96 -1.08
N ARG A 539 -5.85 -22.74 -1.21
CA ARG A 539 -5.93 -23.80 -2.22
C ARG A 539 -6.08 -23.23 -3.62
N SER A 540 -7.01 -22.27 -3.76
CA SER A 540 -7.24 -21.59 -5.03
C SER A 540 -6.04 -20.78 -5.46
N GLU A 541 -5.38 -20.08 -4.52
CA GLU A 541 -4.23 -19.24 -4.81
C GLU A 541 -2.99 -20.05 -5.21
N ARG A 542 -2.69 -21.14 -4.48
CA ARG A 542 -1.59 -22.06 -4.86
C ARG A 542 -1.83 -22.71 -6.21
N LEU A 543 -3.08 -23.11 -6.53
CA LEU A 543 -3.43 -23.64 -7.85
C LEU A 543 -3.23 -22.58 -8.94
N ARG A 544 -3.65 -21.34 -8.69
CA ARG A 544 -3.51 -20.21 -9.62
C ARG A 544 -2.05 -19.90 -9.92
N ILE A 545 -1.19 -19.88 -8.90
CA ILE A 545 0.25 -19.66 -9.05
C ILE A 545 0.88 -20.83 -9.85
N ALA A 546 0.49 -22.07 -9.61
CA ALA A 546 1.03 -23.23 -10.32
C ALA A 546 0.61 -23.31 -11.80
N THR A 547 -0.45 -22.60 -12.21
CA THR A 547 -0.96 -22.60 -13.59
C THR A 547 -0.51 -21.38 -14.43
N ARG A 548 0.19 -20.43 -13.82
CA ARG A 548 0.87 -19.31 -14.49
C ARG A 548 2.22 -19.74 -15.06
#